data_d28104439a38a852ae37b2beba2b0eb2
#
_entry.id   d28104439a38a852ae37b2beba2b0eb2
#
_cell.length_a   1.000
_cell.length_b   1.000
_cell.length_c   1.000
_cell.angle_alpha   90.00
_cell.angle_beta   90.00
_cell.angle_gamma   90.00
#
_symmetry.space_group_name_H-M   'P 1'
#
loop_
_entity.id
_entity.type
_entity.pdbx_description
1 polymer ?
#
loop_
_entity_poly.entity_id
_entity_poly.type
_entity_poly.pdbx_seq_one_letter_code
_entity_poly.pdbx_strand_id
1 'polypeptide(L)'
;MRPENFGFDPGTFWAGRGKSRGGPFGGGRMFDQGHLKFVILRLLDEKPRHGYEIIKEIEERFGGMYSPSPGTVYPTLTMLEDLGYARARPEESGKKIYEITDEGRAHLAENQPLIDDIFSRIADFAQNIFGEPMMEVHRGFKNVGAAIYASKSSSRTPEQIRKIKEILERAASEINGV
;
A
#
# COMPACT_ATOMS: atom_id res chain seq x y z
N MET A 1 -31.04 -29.67 -6.48
CA MET A 1 -30.85 -28.24 -6.14
C MET A 1 -29.50 -28.11 -5.48
N ARG A 2 -28.48 -27.59 -6.18
CA ARG A 2 -27.12 -27.43 -5.66
C ARG A 2 -27.00 -26.00 -5.07
N PRO A 3 -26.39 -25.78 -3.90
CA PRO A 3 -26.16 -24.46 -3.36
C PRO A 3 -25.06 -23.79 -4.18
N GLU A 4 -25.37 -22.62 -4.72
CA GLU A 4 -24.40 -21.79 -5.44
C GLU A 4 -23.36 -21.23 -4.47
N ASN A 5 -22.13 -21.58 -4.75
CA ASN A 5 -20.94 -21.18 -4.02
C ASN A 5 -20.63 -19.71 -4.38
N PHE A 6 -21.05 -18.76 -3.54
CA PHE A 6 -20.58 -17.38 -3.61
C PHE A 6 -19.13 -17.34 -3.14
N GLY A 7 -18.22 -17.79 -3.98
CA GLY A 7 -16.79 -17.61 -3.80
C GLY A 7 -16.41 -16.16 -4.05
N PHE A 8 -16.13 -15.42 -2.99
CA PHE A 8 -15.43 -14.14 -3.10
C PHE A 8 -14.01 -14.41 -3.59
N ASP A 9 -13.73 -14.16 -4.86
CA ASP A 9 -12.40 -14.22 -5.46
C ASP A 9 -11.76 -12.82 -5.38
N PRO A 10 -10.75 -12.62 -4.50
CA PRO A 10 -10.03 -11.37 -4.41
C PRO A 10 -9.32 -10.96 -5.71
N GLY A 11 -9.08 -11.90 -6.62
CA GLY A 11 -8.42 -11.66 -7.90
C GLY A 11 -9.30 -10.94 -8.93
N THR A 12 -10.62 -11.09 -8.85
CA THR A 12 -11.54 -10.46 -9.80
C THR A 12 -11.85 -9.00 -9.49
N PHE A 13 -11.65 -8.55 -8.25
CA PHE A 13 -11.84 -7.16 -7.87
C PHE A 13 -10.80 -6.22 -8.53
N TRP A 14 -9.64 -6.76 -8.93
CA TRP A 14 -8.56 -6.00 -9.59
C TRP A 14 -8.52 -6.19 -11.12
N ALA A 15 -9.36 -7.02 -11.71
CA ALA A 15 -9.35 -7.35 -13.13
C ALA A 15 -10.32 -6.53 -14.00
N GLY A 16 -10.90 -5.46 -13.47
CA GLY A 16 -11.76 -4.53 -14.18
C GLY A 16 -11.01 -3.75 -15.26
N ARG A 17 -10.81 -4.36 -16.42
CA ARG A 17 -10.41 -3.70 -17.66
C ARG A 17 -11.57 -2.86 -18.21
N GLY A 18 -11.79 -1.68 -17.62
CA GLY A 18 -12.68 -0.65 -18.13
C GLY A 18 -11.86 0.55 -18.57
N LYS A 19 -12.01 1.00 -19.80
CA LYS A 19 -11.56 2.32 -20.27
C LYS A 19 -12.21 3.38 -19.39
N SER A 20 -11.54 3.79 -18.32
CA SER A 20 -11.98 4.81 -17.40
C SER A 20 -11.48 6.16 -17.92
N ARG A 21 -12.40 6.98 -18.34
CA ARG A 21 -12.27 8.43 -18.50
C ARG A 21 -11.89 9.01 -17.13
N GLY A 22 -10.81 9.82 -17.11
CA GLY A 22 -10.23 10.57 -16.02
C GLY A 22 -11.11 10.84 -14.79
N GLY A 23 -10.91 10.04 -13.75
CA GLY A 23 -11.10 10.48 -12.38
C GLY A 23 -9.82 11.16 -11.90
N PRO A 24 -9.82 11.86 -10.76
CA PRO A 24 -8.61 12.49 -10.20
C PRO A 24 -7.46 11.51 -9.95
N PHE A 25 -7.73 10.21 -10.05
CA PHE A 25 -6.77 9.10 -10.09
C PHE A 25 -6.61 8.54 -11.50
N GLY A 26 -6.85 9.36 -12.55
CA GLY A 26 -6.72 8.96 -13.93
C GLY A 26 -5.35 8.35 -14.18
N GLY A 27 -5.35 7.04 -14.41
CA GLY A 27 -4.36 6.13 -14.99
C GLY A 27 -2.87 6.48 -15.11
N GLY A 28 -2.39 7.54 -14.48
CA GLY A 28 -0.98 7.86 -14.32
C GLY A 28 -0.45 7.12 -13.10
N ARG A 29 0.52 6.26 -13.29
CA ARG A 29 1.29 5.66 -12.20
C ARG A 29 1.75 6.81 -11.32
N MET A 30 1.33 6.84 -10.06
CA MET A 30 1.71 7.86 -9.08
C MET A 30 3.24 7.92 -8.92
N PHE A 31 3.90 6.84 -9.29
CA PHE A 31 5.33 6.74 -9.49
C PHE A 31 5.59 6.14 -10.86
N ASP A 32 6.41 6.80 -11.67
CA ASP A 32 7.17 6.09 -12.69
C ASP A 32 7.98 4.98 -12.03
N GLN A 33 8.20 3.87 -12.73
CA GLN A 33 9.02 2.76 -12.20
C GLN A 33 10.39 3.25 -11.71
N GLY A 34 10.87 4.39 -12.24
CA GLY A 34 12.09 5.07 -11.81
C GLY A 34 12.02 5.68 -10.40
N HIS A 35 10.86 6.11 -9.94
CA HIS A 35 10.70 6.78 -8.63
C HIS A 35 10.55 5.78 -7.48
N LEU A 36 9.86 4.65 -7.71
CA LEU A 36 9.64 3.65 -6.66
C LEU A 36 10.96 3.07 -6.10
N LYS A 37 11.99 2.95 -6.94
CA LYS A 37 13.32 2.48 -6.51
C LYS A 37 13.93 3.38 -5.42
N PHE A 38 13.78 4.68 -5.53
CA PHE A 38 14.29 5.64 -4.54
C PHE A 38 13.48 5.59 -3.24
N VAL A 39 12.16 5.43 -3.33
CA VAL A 39 11.31 5.22 -2.15
C VAL A 39 11.73 3.95 -1.40
N ILE A 40 11.92 2.85 -2.12
CA ILE A 40 12.37 1.59 -1.52
C ILE A 40 13.76 1.74 -0.91
N LEU A 41 14.74 2.30 -1.63
CA LEU A 41 16.08 2.52 -1.09
C LEU A 41 16.07 3.40 0.16
N ARG A 42 15.25 4.45 0.19
CA ARG A 42 15.10 5.31 1.36
C ARG A 42 14.57 4.56 2.57
N LEU A 43 13.59 3.65 2.36
CA LEU A 43 13.07 2.79 3.42
C LEU A 43 14.10 1.79 3.93
N LEU A 44 14.94 1.26 3.03
CA LEU A 44 16.02 0.34 3.39
C LEU A 44 17.20 1.04 4.08
N ASP A 45 17.40 2.34 3.82
CA ASP A 45 18.40 3.15 4.50
C ASP A 45 18.04 3.39 5.98
N GLU A 46 16.76 3.45 6.31
CA GLU A 46 16.31 3.56 7.70
C GLU A 46 16.54 2.27 8.50
N LYS A 47 16.21 1.12 7.92
CA LYS A 47 16.43 -0.22 8.49
C LYS A 47 16.19 -1.32 7.45
N PRO A 48 16.80 -2.50 7.62
CA PRO A 48 16.45 -3.69 6.83
C PRO A 48 14.96 -4.03 6.94
N ARG A 49 14.36 -4.50 5.83
CA ARG A 49 12.92 -4.81 5.75
C ARG A 49 12.67 -6.00 4.84
N HIS A 50 11.59 -6.73 5.12
CA HIS A 50 11.01 -7.69 4.18
C HIS A 50 10.23 -6.98 3.07
N GLY A 51 10.07 -7.61 1.90
CA GLY A 51 9.32 -7.02 0.79
C GLY A 51 7.88 -6.66 1.16
N TYR A 52 7.21 -7.47 1.97
CA TYR A 52 5.85 -7.15 2.43
C TYR A 52 5.82 -5.97 3.43
N GLU A 53 6.87 -5.79 4.24
CA GLU A 53 6.98 -4.64 5.15
C GLU A 53 7.20 -3.34 4.39
N ILE A 54 7.96 -3.40 3.27
CA ILE A 54 8.13 -2.26 2.36
C ILE A 54 6.78 -1.83 1.79
N ILE A 55 5.97 -2.78 1.30
CA ILE A 55 4.62 -2.49 0.79
C ILE A 55 3.78 -1.81 1.86
N LYS A 56 3.76 -2.37 3.06
CA LYS A 56 2.99 -1.86 4.19
C LYS A 56 3.46 -0.48 4.64
N GLU A 57 4.76 -0.27 4.72
CA GLU A 57 5.34 1.02 5.11
C GLU A 57 5.02 2.11 4.08
N ILE A 58 5.09 1.80 2.78
CA ILE A 58 4.67 2.72 1.72
C ILE A 58 3.19 3.05 1.89
N GLU A 59 2.34 2.05 2.04
CA GLU A 59 0.91 2.26 2.28
C GLU A 59 0.65 3.14 3.50
N GLU A 60 1.35 2.90 4.61
CA GLU A 60 1.21 3.70 5.84
C GLU A 60 1.66 5.15 5.65
N ARG A 61 2.80 5.40 5.01
CA ARG A 61 3.31 6.75 4.74
C ARG A 61 2.44 7.53 3.77
N PHE A 62 1.77 6.84 2.88
CA PHE A 62 0.80 7.42 1.96
C PHE A 62 -0.63 7.47 2.54
N GLY A 63 -0.79 7.27 3.85
CA GLY A 63 -2.08 7.30 4.50
C GLY A 63 -3.06 6.24 4.00
N GLY A 64 -2.58 5.13 3.43
CA GLY A 64 -3.41 4.07 2.83
C GLY A 64 -3.93 4.37 1.42
N MET A 65 -3.54 5.53 0.86
CA MET A 65 -3.99 6.01 -0.45
C MET A 65 -3.28 5.34 -1.61
N TYR A 66 -2.07 4.89 -1.35
CA TYR A 66 -1.24 4.19 -2.31
C TYR A 66 -0.61 2.98 -1.64
N SER A 67 -0.86 1.82 -2.23
CA SER A 67 -0.22 0.57 -1.85
C SER A 67 0.35 -0.07 -3.12
N PRO A 68 1.68 -0.11 -3.28
CA PRO A 68 2.27 -0.76 -4.44
C PRO A 68 1.96 -2.26 -4.41
N SER A 69 1.67 -2.83 -5.59
CA SER A 69 1.44 -4.26 -5.68
C SER A 69 2.72 -5.07 -5.45
N PRO A 70 2.63 -6.31 -4.94
CA PRO A 70 3.78 -7.22 -4.91
C PRO A 70 4.45 -7.38 -6.27
N GLY A 71 3.67 -7.41 -7.36
CA GLY A 71 4.14 -7.48 -8.74
C GLY A 71 4.95 -6.25 -9.21
N THR A 72 4.93 -5.16 -8.45
CA THR A 72 5.77 -3.98 -8.69
C THR A 72 6.97 -3.93 -7.74
N VAL A 73 6.77 -4.25 -6.47
CA VAL A 73 7.82 -4.14 -5.44
C VAL A 73 8.90 -5.21 -5.62
N TYR A 74 8.53 -6.47 -5.81
CA TYR A 74 9.54 -7.53 -5.93
C TYR A 74 10.44 -7.41 -7.16
N PRO A 75 9.94 -7.10 -8.37
CA PRO A 75 10.82 -6.82 -9.51
C PRO A 75 11.72 -5.61 -9.28
N THR A 76 11.25 -4.57 -8.57
CA THR A 76 12.09 -3.43 -8.21
C THR A 76 13.19 -3.82 -7.23
N LEU A 77 12.89 -4.65 -6.22
CA LEU A 77 13.90 -5.20 -5.31
C LEU A 77 14.94 -6.06 -6.05
N THR A 78 14.51 -6.92 -6.98
CA THR A 78 15.45 -7.69 -7.81
C THR A 78 16.35 -6.77 -8.63
N MET A 79 15.80 -5.73 -9.27
CA MET A 79 16.59 -4.73 -9.99
C MET A 79 17.60 -4.02 -9.08
N LEU A 80 17.22 -3.68 -7.84
CA LEU A 80 18.12 -3.04 -6.88
C LEU A 80 19.24 -4.01 -6.41
N GLU A 81 18.95 -5.30 -6.29
CA GLU A 81 19.98 -6.34 -6.05
C GLU A 81 20.94 -6.45 -7.24
N ASP A 82 20.41 -6.51 -8.47
CA ASP A 82 21.20 -6.63 -9.71
C ASP A 82 22.13 -5.43 -9.92
N LEU A 83 21.68 -4.23 -9.52
CA LEU A 83 22.46 -2.99 -9.55
C LEU A 83 23.45 -2.87 -8.38
N GLY A 84 23.42 -3.78 -7.41
CA GLY A 84 24.25 -3.73 -6.22
C GLY A 84 23.84 -2.68 -5.19
N TYR A 85 22.66 -2.06 -5.31
CA TYR A 85 22.16 -1.02 -4.40
C TYR A 85 21.48 -1.57 -3.16
N ALA A 86 21.00 -2.81 -3.25
CA ALA A 86 20.44 -3.55 -2.13
C ALA A 86 20.98 -4.98 -2.13
N ARG A 87 20.95 -5.64 -0.99
CA ARG A 87 21.24 -7.07 -0.89
C ARG A 87 20.15 -7.77 -0.10
N ALA A 88 19.81 -8.99 -0.52
CA ALA A 88 18.89 -9.84 0.21
C ALA A 88 19.68 -10.83 1.08
N ARG A 89 19.24 -11.00 2.32
CA ARG A 89 19.70 -12.07 3.21
C ARG A 89 18.56 -13.04 3.47
N PRO A 90 18.76 -14.35 3.29
CA PRO A 90 17.78 -15.33 3.69
C PRO A 90 17.71 -15.40 5.22
N GLU A 91 16.50 -15.55 5.74
CA GLU A 91 16.26 -15.85 7.14
C GLU A 91 15.90 -17.34 7.34
N GLU A 92 16.01 -17.82 8.57
CA GLU A 92 15.64 -19.19 8.94
C GLU A 92 14.18 -19.52 8.61
N SER A 93 13.31 -18.51 8.56
CA SER A 93 11.91 -18.59 8.15
C SER A 93 11.71 -18.86 6.65
N GLY A 94 12.77 -18.88 5.84
CA GLY A 94 12.72 -18.95 4.38
C GLY A 94 12.34 -17.61 3.71
N LYS A 95 12.13 -16.55 4.48
CA LYS A 95 11.88 -15.20 3.97
C LYS A 95 13.20 -14.49 3.68
N LYS A 96 13.15 -13.50 2.78
CA LYS A 96 14.27 -12.62 2.50
C LYS A 96 14.09 -11.28 3.20
N ILE A 97 15.14 -10.85 3.92
CA ILE A 97 15.24 -9.48 4.41
C ILE A 97 16.16 -8.69 3.48
N TYR A 98 15.77 -7.50 3.09
CA TYR A 98 16.54 -6.62 2.21
C TYR A 98 17.18 -5.51 3.02
N GLU A 99 18.41 -5.16 2.66
CA GLU A 99 19.15 -4.06 3.26
C GLU A 99 19.87 -3.25 2.16
N ILE A 100 20.05 -1.96 2.40
CA ILE A 100 20.78 -1.09 1.48
C ILE A 100 22.28 -1.37 1.58
N THR A 101 22.98 -1.24 0.47
CA THR A 101 24.46 -1.29 0.42
C THR A 101 25.07 0.11 0.52
N ASP A 102 26.40 0.20 0.61
CA ASP A 102 27.08 1.51 0.58
C ASP A 102 26.96 2.15 -0.80
N GLU A 103 26.94 1.35 -1.87
CA GLU A 103 26.66 1.81 -3.24
C GLU A 103 25.23 2.35 -3.36
N GLY A 104 24.25 1.71 -2.71
CA GLY A 104 22.86 2.18 -2.64
C GLY A 104 22.75 3.51 -1.91
N ARG A 105 23.48 3.70 -0.81
CA ARG A 105 23.54 5.00 -0.10
C ARG A 105 24.20 6.08 -0.94
N ALA A 106 25.29 5.76 -1.62
CA ALA A 106 25.92 6.69 -2.55
C ALA A 106 24.95 7.11 -3.66
N HIS A 107 24.21 6.15 -4.24
CA HIS A 107 23.20 6.42 -5.25
C HIS A 107 22.06 7.31 -4.75
N LEU A 108 21.60 7.13 -3.49
CA LEU A 108 20.64 8.06 -2.87
C LEU A 108 21.23 9.47 -2.75
N ALA A 109 22.45 9.60 -2.26
CA ALA A 109 23.11 10.91 -2.07
C ALA A 109 23.29 11.66 -3.40
N GLU A 110 23.68 10.96 -4.46
CA GLU A 110 23.84 11.54 -5.82
C GLU A 110 22.50 12.03 -6.41
N ASN A 111 21.39 11.45 -6.00
CA ASN A 111 20.06 11.76 -6.52
C ASN A 111 19.19 12.53 -5.51
N GLN A 112 19.79 13.12 -4.45
CA GLN A 112 19.05 13.79 -3.39
C GLN A 112 18.03 14.82 -3.88
N PRO A 113 18.33 15.70 -4.86
CA PRO A 113 17.34 16.67 -5.35
C PRO A 113 16.10 16.00 -5.99
N LEU A 114 16.29 14.89 -6.70
CA LEU A 114 15.19 14.13 -7.29
C LEU A 114 14.35 13.45 -6.20
N ILE A 115 15.01 12.93 -5.17
CA ILE A 115 14.35 12.30 -4.03
C ILE A 115 13.51 13.32 -3.27
N ASP A 116 14.06 14.50 -3.01
CA ASP A 116 13.34 15.58 -2.34
C ASP A 116 12.10 16.03 -3.15
N ASP A 117 12.21 16.13 -4.47
CA ASP A 117 11.09 16.43 -5.36
C ASP A 117 10.02 15.32 -5.30
N ILE A 118 10.41 14.05 -5.31
CA ILE A 118 9.49 12.91 -5.16
C ILE A 118 8.72 13.00 -3.85
N PHE A 119 9.42 13.20 -2.73
CA PHE A 119 8.80 13.25 -1.40
C PHE A 119 7.97 14.52 -1.20
N SER A 120 8.38 15.67 -1.76
CA SER A 120 7.59 16.90 -1.76
C SER A 120 6.27 16.71 -2.51
N ARG A 121 6.29 16.14 -3.70
CA ARG A 121 5.06 15.87 -4.48
C ARG A 121 4.13 14.90 -3.76
N ILE A 122 4.68 13.92 -3.03
CA ILE A 122 3.90 13.02 -2.18
C ILE A 122 3.20 13.79 -1.07
N ALA A 123 3.94 14.65 -0.37
CA ALA A 123 3.41 15.47 0.72
C ALA A 123 2.34 16.45 0.21
N ASP A 124 2.61 17.15 -0.90
CA ASP A 124 1.66 18.06 -1.54
C ASP A 124 0.38 17.35 -1.99
N PHE A 125 0.53 16.16 -2.57
CA PHE A 125 -0.61 15.34 -2.97
C PHE A 125 -1.48 14.96 -1.76
N ALA A 126 -0.84 14.53 -0.66
CA ALA A 126 -1.54 14.18 0.57
C ALA A 126 -2.26 15.42 1.17
N GLN A 127 -1.61 16.59 1.19
CA GLN A 127 -2.21 17.83 1.68
C GLN A 127 -3.36 18.34 0.78
N ASN A 128 -3.18 18.32 -0.53
CA ASN A 128 -4.16 18.85 -1.47
C ASN A 128 -5.44 18.00 -1.57
N ILE A 129 -5.31 16.68 -1.40
CA ILE A 129 -6.47 15.78 -1.50
C ILE A 129 -7.18 15.65 -0.16
N PHE A 130 -6.45 15.75 0.94
CA PHE A 130 -7.02 15.36 2.23
C PHE A 130 -7.15 16.48 3.23
N GLY A 131 -6.37 17.53 3.20
CA GLY A 131 -6.30 18.46 4.31
C GLY A 131 -6.25 17.72 5.68
N GLU A 132 -5.90 18.36 6.76
CA GLU A 132 -5.86 17.71 8.08
C GLU A 132 -7.18 17.00 8.47
N PRO A 133 -8.39 17.57 8.22
CA PRO A 133 -9.63 16.90 8.59
C PRO A 133 -9.87 15.56 7.89
N MET A 134 -9.52 15.44 6.60
CA MET A 134 -9.74 14.22 5.84
C MET A 134 -8.73 13.12 6.21
N MET A 135 -7.54 13.48 6.69
CA MET A 135 -6.57 12.52 7.24
C MET A 135 -7.11 11.83 8.50
N GLU A 136 -7.86 12.54 9.34
CA GLU A 136 -8.54 11.95 10.50
C GLU A 136 -9.65 10.99 10.09
N VAL A 137 -10.47 11.36 9.10
CA VAL A 137 -11.50 10.49 8.53
C VAL A 137 -10.87 9.21 7.98
N HIS A 138 -9.75 9.33 7.23
CA HIS A 138 -9.03 8.18 6.69
C HIS A 138 -8.48 7.27 7.79
N ARG A 139 -7.93 7.84 8.87
CA ARG A 139 -7.48 7.07 10.05
C ARG A 139 -8.63 6.31 10.68
N GLY A 140 -9.81 6.94 10.79
CA GLY A 140 -11.04 6.29 11.24
C GLY A 140 -11.42 5.10 10.37
N PHE A 141 -11.41 5.27 9.05
CA PHE A 141 -11.70 4.20 8.10
C PHE A 141 -10.72 3.02 8.20
N LYS A 142 -9.41 3.30 8.34
CA LYS A 142 -8.38 2.28 8.55
C LYS A 142 -8.63 1.48 9.84
N ASN A 143 -9.03 2.15 10.92
CA ASN A 143 -9.35 1.50 12.20
C ASN A 143 -10.57 0.57 12.08
N VAL A 144 -11.60 0.98 11.34
CA VAL A 144 -12.77 0.14 11.04
C VAL A 144 -12.34 -1.08 10.21
N GLY A 145 -11.54 -0.88 9.16
CA GLY A 145 -10.98 -1.97 8.36
C GLY A 145 -10.18 -2.96 9.21
N ALA A 146 -9.27 -2.47 10.05
CA ALA A 146 -8.48 -3.30 10.96
C ALA A 146 -9.37 -4.10 11.93
N ALA A 147 -10.42 -3.48 12.48
CA ALA A 147 -11.37 -4.16 13.37
C ALA A 147 -12.16 -5.28 12.65
N ILE A 148 -12.49 -5.08 11.36
CA ILE A 148 -13.17 -6.09 10.54
C ILE A 148 -12.24 -7.26 10.23
N TYR A 149 -10.96 -7.01 9.90
CA TYR A 149 -9.99 -8.02 9.48
C TYR A 149 -9.06 -8.51 10.59
N ALA A 150 -9.24 -8.06 11.85
CA ALA A 150 -8.50 -8.59 12.99
C ALA A 150 -8.60 -10.12 13.04
N SER A 151 -7.51 -10.77 13.50
CA SER A 151 -7.17 -12.19 13.37
C SER A 151 -8.23 -13.26 13.73
N LYS A 152 -9.40 -12.87 14.16
CA LYS A 152 -10.55 -13.76 14.43
C LYS A 152 -11.62 -13.76 13.34
N SER A 153 -11.31 -13.21 12.15
CA SER A 153 -12.33 -13.12 11.07
C SER A 153 -12.80 -14.48 10.56
N SER A 154 -11.94 -15.49 10.58
CA SER A 154 -12.28 -16.85 10.12
C SER A 154 -13.19 -17.64 11.07
N SER A 155 -13.45 -17.14 12.29
CA SER A 155 -14.31 -17.79 13.29
C SER A 155 -15.58 -17.00 13.61
N ARG A 156 -15.93 -15.98 12.79
CA ARG A 156 -17.14 -15.20 13.02
C ARG A 156 -18.39 -15.98 12.63
N THR A 157 -19.41 -15.90 13.49
CA THR A 157 -20.72 -16.48 13.21
C THR A 157 -21.46 -15.66 12.13
N PRO A 158 -22.40 -16.28 11.40
CA PRO A 158 -23.23 -15.55 10.43
C PRO A 158 -23.97 -14.36 11.05
N GLU A 159 -24.34 -14.44 12.32
CA GLU A 159 -24.97 -13.35 13.06
C GLU A 159 -24.02 -12.16 13.29
N GLN A 160 -22.78 -12.43 13.66
CA GLN A 160 -21.75 -11.38 13.80
C GLN A 160 -21.45 -10.70 12.47
N ILE A 161 -21.39 -11.46 11.38
CA ILE A 161 -21.19 -10.91 10.03
C ILE A 161 -22.36 -9.99 9.65
N ARG A 162 -23.60 -10.41 9.88
CA ARG A 162 -24.80 -9.60 9.64
C ARG A 162 -24.77 -8.31 10.43
N LYS A 163 -24.42 -8.36 11.72
CA LYS A 163 -24.33 -7.18 12.57
C LYS A 163 -23.26 -6.20 12.12
N ILE A 164 -22.10 -6.67 11.65
CA ILE A 164 -21.06 -5.83 11.08
C ILE A 164 -21.59 -5.13 9.81
N LYS A 165 -22.26 -5.86 8.92
CA LYS A 165 -22.88 -5.29 7.72
C LYS A 165 -23.86 -4.16 8.07
N GLU A 166 -24.78 -4.39 9.01
CA GLU A 166 -25.76 -3.40 9.47
C GLU A 166 -25.09 -2.13 10.02
N ILE A 167 -23.98 -2.27 10.78
CA ILE A 167 -23.21 -1.13 11.31
C ILE A 167 -22.61 -0.33 10.15
N LEU A 168 -22.03 -0.99 9.15
CA LEU A 168 -21.41 -0.33 8.01
C LEU A 168 -22.44 0.40 7.13
N GLU A 169 -23.59 -0.23 6.88
CA GLU A 169 -24.70 0.36 6.10
C GLU A 169 -25.26 1.59 6.80
N ARG A 170 -25.44 1.55 8.13
CA ARG A 170 -25.89 2.70 8.92
C ARG A 170 -24.86 3.82 8.88
N ALA A 171 -23.57 3.53 9.10
CA ALA A 171 -22.51 4.53 9.03
C ALA A 171 -22.45 5.19 7.64
N ALA A 172 -22.57 4.43 6.55
CA ALA A 172 -22.62 4.95 5.20
C ALA A 172 -23.83 5.88 4.99
N SER A 173 -25.00 5.52 5.53
CA SER A 173 -26.23 6.36 5.46
C SER A 173 -26.06 7.66 6.24
N GLU A 174 -25.47 7.62 7.43
CA GLU A 174 -25.20 8.80 8.25
C GLU A 174 -24.20 9.74 7.57
N ILE A 175 -23.13 9.21 6.98
CA ILE A 175 -22.12 9.99 6.22
C ILE A 175 -22.75 10.69 5.01
N ASN A 176 -23.67 10.02 4.29
CA ASN A 176 -24.35 10.61 3.15
C ASN A 176 -25.33 11.76 3.54
N GLY A 177 -25.64 11.88 4.81
CA GLY A 177 -26.53 12.94 5.35
C GLY A 177 -25.80 14.17 5.89
N VAL A 178 -24.47 14.17 5.88
CA VAL A 178 -23.59 15.27 6.29
C VAL A 178 -23.18 16.11 5.10
#